data_d4ea82048f1571d79fa5b33b10083445
#
_entry.id   d4ea82048f1571d79fa5b33b10083445
#
_cell.length_a   1.000
_cell.length_b   1.000
_cell.length_c   1.000
_cell.angle_alpha   90.00
_cell.angle_beta   90.00
_cell.angle_gamma   90.00
#
_symmetry.space_group_name_H-M   'P 1'
#
loop_
_entity.id
_entity.type
_entity.pdbx_description
1 polymer ?
#
loop_
_entity_poly.entity_id
_entity_poly.type
_entity_poly.pdbx_seq_one_letter_code
_entity_poly.pdbx_strand_id
1 'polypeptide(L)' 'MKTITLTDNQFEALYDMVKDTVDYIEGDLITTEDENGNEILEDISEYEIYQVFQQLKTLSGGN' A
#
# COMPACT_ATOMS: atom_id res chain seq x y z
N MET A 1 1.01 19.87 3.33
CA MET A 1 0.73 18.65 4.09
C MET A 1 -0.61 18.76 4.80
N LYS A 2 -1.39 17.73 4.78
CA LYS A 2 -2.71 17.73 5.44
C LYS A 2 -2.66 16.79 6.64
N THR A 3 -3.39 17.17 7.70
CA THR A 3 -3.42 16.39 8.94
C THR A 3 -4.86 16.04 9.29
N ILE A 4 -5.06 14.82 9.80
CA ILE A 4 -6.36 14.36 10.26
C ILE A 4 -6.20 13.71 11.63
N THR A 5 -7.21 13.89 12.48
CA THR A 5 -7.23 13.27 13.81
C THR A 5 -8.25 12.14 13.82
N LEU A 6 -7.84 10.96 14.27
CA LEU A 6 -8.68 9.76 14.27
C LEU A 6 -8.69 9.14 15.66
N THR A 7 -9.84 8.57 16.05
CA THR A 7 -9.89 7.68 17.21
C THR A 7 -9.21 6.36 16.86
N ASP A 8 -8.90 5.55 17.87
CA ASP A 8 -8.29 4.24 17.63
C ASP A 8 -9.13 3.36 16.71
N ASN A 9 -10.45 3.35 16.92
CA ASN A 9 -11.36 2.57 16.08
C ASN A 9 -11.39 3.10 14.65
N GLN A 10 -11.37 4.41 14.49
CA GLN A 10 -11.34 5.01 13.17
C GLN A 10 -10.02 4.71 12.46
N PHE A 11 -8.92 4.72 13.20
CA PHE A 11 -7.62 4.38 12.65
C PHE A 11 -7.60 2.94 12.15
N GLU A 12 -8.12 2.00 12.96
CA GLU A 12 -8.18 0.60 12.56
C GLU A 12 -9.01 0.40 11.29
N ALA A 13 -10.15 1.07 11.20
CA ALA A 13 -11.00 0.99 10.03
C ALA A 13 -10.28 1.50 8.78
N LEU A 14 -9.59 2.62 8.89
CA LEU A 14 -8.82 3.16 7.79
C LEU A 14 -7.66 2.24 7.41
N TYR A 15 -6.96 1.72 8.40
CA TYR A 15 -5.83 0.82 8.17
C TYR A 15 -6.29 -0.42 7.40
N ASP A 16 -7.37 -1.05 7.83
CA ASP A 16 -7.89 -2.25 7.18
C ASP A 16 -8.28 -1.97 5.74
N MET A 17 -8.94 -0.84 5.49
CA MET A 17 -9.36 -0.48 4.14
C MET A 17 -8.16 -0.23 3.23
N VAL A 18 -7.17 0.49 3.73
CA VAL A 18 -5.97 0.77 2.94
C VAL A 18 -5.18 -0.51 2.70
N LYS A 19 -5.08 -1.37 3.71
CA LYS A 19 -4.40 -2.67 3.56
C LYS A 19 -5.07 -3.52 2.49
N ASP A 20 -6.40 -3.62 2.51
CA ASP A 20 -7.14 -4.37 1.50
C ASP A 20 -6.89 -3.81 0.11
N THR A 21 -6.86 -2.48 -0.01
CA THR A 21 -6.61 -1.83 -1.29
C THR A 21 -5.20 -2.15 -1.79
N VAL A 22 -4.21 -2.09 -0.90
CA VAL A 22 -2.82 -2.40 -1.25
C VAL A 22 -2.69 -3.87 -1.67
N ASP A 23 -3.32 -4.79 -0.92
CA ASP A 23 -3.30 -6.20 -1.27
C ASP A 23 -3.93 -6.45 -2.65
N TYR A 24 -5.02 -5.75 -2.95
CA TYR A 24 -5.66 -5.84 -4.26
C TYR A 24 -4.73 -5.36 -5.37
N ILE A 25 -4.07 -4.24 -5.15
CA ILE A 25 -3.13 -3.68 -6.14
C ILE A 25 -1.96 -4.63 -6.35
N GLU A 26 -1.39 -5.19 -5.28
CA GLU A 26 -0.29 -6.15 -5.39
C GLU A 26 -0.70 -7.38 -6.19
N GLY A 27 -1.91 -7.87 -5.97
CA GLY A 27 -2.41 -9.02 -6.71
C GLY A 27 -2.70 -8.74 -8.17
N ASP A 28 -2.95 -7.48 -8.50
CA ASP A 28 -3.29 -7.04 -9.86
C ASP A 28 -2.10 -6.45 -10.61
N LEU A 29 -0.93 -6.35 -9.95
CA LEU A 29 0.27 -5.85 -10.61
C LEU A 29 0.63 -6.78 -11.76
N ILE A 30 0.70 -6.19 -12.94
CA ILE A 30 0.99 -6.93 -14.16
C ILE A 30 2.50 -7.12 -14.26
N THR A 31 2.91 -8.39 -14.43
CA THR A 31 4.28 -8.69 -14.79
C THR A 31 4.44 -8.43 -16.28
N THR A 32 5.42 -7.61 -16.64
CA THR A 32 5.80 -7.46 -18.04
C THR A 32 7.05 -8.29 -18.28
N GLU A 33 7.17 -8.83 -19.49
CA GLU A 33 8.36 -9.57 -19.88
C GLU A 33 9.33 -8.64 -20.58
N ASP A 34 10.61 -8.74 -20.24
CA ASP A 34 11.64 -8.02 -20.97
C ASP A 34 12.00 -8.76 -22.27
N GLU A 35 12.98 -8.24 -23.02
CA GLU A 35 13.40 -8.83 -24.29
C GLU A 35 13.93 -10.25 -24.14
N ASN A 36 14.38 -10.61 -22.95
CA ASN A 36 14.94 -11.94 -22.67
C ASN A 36 13.89 -12.90 -22.08
N GLY A 37 12.64 -12.46 -21.95
CA GLY A 37 11.58 -13.27 -21.39
C GLY A 37 11.56 -13.32 -19.87
N ASN A 38 12.28 -12.45 -19.19
CA ASN A 38 12.25 -12.34 -17.74
C ASN A 38 11.06 -11.51 -17.28
N GLU A 39 10.38 -11.96 -16.24
CA GLU A 39 9.27 -11.22 -15.69
C GLU A 39 9.77 -10.03 -14.89
N ILE A 40 9.21 -8.85 -15.16
CA ILE A 40 9.49 -7.61 -14.45
C ILE A 40 8.23 -7.21 -13.69
N LEU A 41 8.34 -7.13 -12.36
CA LEU A 41 7.25 -6.66 -11.52
C LEU A 41 7.24 -5.13 -11.46
N GLU A 42 6.06 -4.54 -11.61
CA GLU A 42 5.90 -3.12 -11.38
C GLU A 42 6.18 -2.80 -9.92
N ASP A 43 6.82 -1.66 -9.67
CA ASP A 43 7.16 -1.27 -8.31
C ASP A 43 5.95 -0.58 -7.66
N ILE A 44 5.34 -1.28 -6.70
CA ILE A 44 4.18 -0.76 -5.98
C ILE A 44 4.54 0.49 -5.16
N SER A 45 5.81 0.71 -4.84
CA SER A 45 6.22 1.86 -4.03
C SER A 45 5.93 3.20 -4.72
N GLU A 46 5.70 3.20 -6.02
CA GLU A 46 5.32 4.41 -6.75
C GLU A 46 3.87 4.83 -6.49
N TYR A 47 3.04 3.93 -6.00
CA TYR A 47 1.63 4.22 -5.74
C TYR A 47 1.48 5.01 -4.43
N GLU A 48 0.75 6.11 -4.49
CA GLU A 48 0.52 6.93 -3.31
C GLU A 48 -0.19 6.16 -2.20
N ILE A 49 -1.12 5.28 -2.55
CA ILE A 49 -1.83 4.47 -1.55
C ILE A 49 -0.87 3.55 -0.80
N TYR A 50 0.15 3.03 -1.46
CA TYR A 50 1.16 2.22 -0.80
C TYR A 50 1.98 3.06 0.18
N GLN A 51 2.32 4.29 -0.22
CA GLN A 51 3.05 5.21 0.65
C GLN A 51 2.23 5.55 1.90
N VAL A 52 0.92 5.76 1.74
CA VAL A 52 0.01 5.98 2.86
C VAL A 52 -0.01 4.76 3.77
N PHE A 53 -0.07 3.56 3.20
CA PHE A 53 -0.06 2.32 3.97
C PHE A 53 1.20 2.22 4.84
N GLN A 54 2.36 2.56 4.29
CA GLN A 54 3.61 2.53 5.04
C GLN A 54 3.58 3.50 6.23
N GLN A 55 3.01 4.69 6.04
CA GLN A 55 2.84 5.65 7.12
C GLN A 55 1.92 5.12 8.21
N LEU A 56 0.81 4.49 7.82
CA LEU A 56 -0.13 3.92 8.77
C LEU A 56 0.51 2.78 9.57
N LYS A 57 1.31 1.94 8.93
CA LYS A 57 2.04 0.88 9.62
C LYS A 57 2.98 1.45 10.68
N THR A 58 3.69 2.52 10.34
CA THR A 58 4.58 3.17 11.28
C THR A 58 3.82 3.72 12.48
N LEU A 59 2.68 4.35 12.24
CA LEU A 59 1.85 4.91 13.31
C LEU A 59 1.24 3.84 14.19
N SER A 60 0.93 2.67 13.64
CA SER A 60 0.36 1.57 14.43
C SER A 60 1.38 0.88 15.31
N GLY A 61 2.66 1.20 15.15
CA GLY A 61 3.72 0.53 15.86
C GLY A 61 4.01 -0.88 15.34
N GLY A 62 3.35 -1.27 14.26
CA GLY A 62 3.60 -2.55 13.62
C GLY A 62 4.80 -2.45 12.70
N ASN A 63 5.80 -3.14 13.02
CA ASN A 63 7.03 -3.15 12.22
C ASN A 63 6.96 -4.19 11.13
#